data_fd6ebc3717063c1d7195f548217a0f08
#
_entry.id   fd6ebc3717063c1d7195f548217a0f08
#
_cell.length_a   1.000
_cell.length_b   1.000
_cell.length_c   1.000
_cell.angle_alpha   90.00
_cell.angle_beta   90.00
_cell.angle_gamma   90.00
#
_symmetry.space_group_name_H-M   'P 1'
#
loop_
_entity.id
_entity.type
_entity.pdbx_description
1 polymer ?
#
loop_
_entity_poly.entity_id
_entity_poly.type
_entity_poly.pdbx_seq_one_letter_code
_entity_poly.pdbx_strand_id
1 'polypeptide(L)'
;MSKTQEQKVAAAVLQTPTKIKVGGTTYEVEPPTLATLITVSEIVSALPTPPDKEGADVITASLAYAASCKPLGLLAATLILGARVAKEKADVSPFARIKRWFGMKDAEERTRGEVLGEEILEHCTAKEVQAIVADTLKQMEIASFFALTTFLHGVNLLRPTKVESETTASGQSSEE
;
A
#
# COMPACT_ATOMS: atom_id res chain seq x y z
N MET A 1 -12.31 0.43 27.95
CA MET A 1 -11.62 -0.73 28.56
C MET A 1 -10.38 -1.03 27.73
N SER A 2 -9.18 -0.98 28.34
CA SER A 2 -7.93 -1.32 27.66
C SER A 2 -7.81 -2.84 27.54
N LYS A 3 -7.54 -3.36 26.32
CA LYS A 3 -7.29 -4.78 26.10
C LYS A 3 -6.02 -5.19 26.84
N THR A 4 -6.02 -6.34 27.53
CA THR A 4 -4.83 -6.92 28.16
C THR A 4 -3.81 -7.34 27.10
N GLN A 5 -2.53 -7.52 27.49
CA GLN A 5 -1.50 -7.96 26.56
C GLN A 5 -1.82 -9.31 25.91
N GLU A 6 -2.39 -10.24 26.68
CA GLU A 6 -2.82 -11.55 26.20
C GLU A 6 -3.95 -11.43 25.13
N GLN A 7 -4.91 -10.53 25.36
CA GLN A 7 -5.96 -10.25 24.37
C GLN A 7 -5.40 -9.60 23.09
N LYS A 8 -4.33 -8.80 23.20
CA LYS A 8 -3.65 -8.23 22.01
C LYS A 8 -2.90 -9.31 21.22
N VAL A 9 -2.24 -10.22 21.91
CA VAL A 9 -1.53 -11.36 21.30
C VAL A 9 -2.55 -12.31 20.65
N ALA A 10 -3.62 -12.66 21.35
CA ALA A 10 -4.68 -13.50 20.81
C ALA A 10 -5.36 -12.85 19.57
N ALA A 11 -5.59 -11.53 19.60
CA ALA A 11 -6.15 -10.79 18.46
C ALA A 11 -5.19 -10.76 17.25
N ALA A 12 -3.88 -10.69 17.50
CA ALA A 12 -2.87 -10.75 16.45
C ALA A 12 -2.78 -12.16 15.84
N VAL A 13 -2.85 -13.20 16.66
CA VAL A 13 -2.83 -14.61 16.20
C VAL A 13 -4.12 -14.97 15.45
N LEU A 14 -5.26 -14.44 15.88
CA LEU A 14 -6.57 -14.69 15.27
C LEU A 14 -6.88 -13.75 14.09
N GLN A 15 -5.94 -12.87 13.71
CA GLN A 15 -6.11 -11.88 12.63
C GLN A 15 -7.45 -11.13 12.71
N THR A 16 -7.83 -10.70 13.94
CA THR A 16 -9.11 -10.02 14.15
C THR A 16 -9.15 -8.69 13.42
N PRO A 17 -10.22 -8.41 12.64
CA PRO A 17 -10.36 -7.17 11.92
C PRO A 17 -10.24 -5.95 12.84
N THR A 18 -9.52 -4.95 12.40
CA THR A 18 -9.43 -3.67 13.11
C THR A 18 -10.54 -2.74 12.65
N LYS A 19 -11.18 -2.05 13.60
CA LYS A 19 -12.23 -1.09 13.28
C LYS A 19 -11.63 0.30 13.11
N ILE A 20 -11.79 0.88 11.93
CA ILE A 20 -11.35 2.22 11.59
C ILE A 20 -12.57 3.08 11.27
N LYS A 21 -12.61 4.30 11.81
CA LYS A 21 -13.70 5.24 11.58
C LYS A 21 -13.24 6.36 10.65
N VAL A 22 -13.99 6.58 9.57
CA VAL A 22 -13.76 7.65 8.60
C VAL A 22 -15.08 8.37 8.35
N GLY A 23 -15.13 9.69 8.46
CA GLY A 23 -16.30 10.51 8.14
C GLY A 23 -17.60 10.12 8.87
N GLY A 24 -17.53 9.38 9.97
CA GLY A 24 -18.70 8.86 10.69
C GLY A 24 -19.04 7.40 10.37
N THR A 25 -18.51 6.82 9.31
CA THR A 25 -18.64 5.41 8.93
C THR A 25 -17.54 4.57 9.59
N THR A 26 -17.91 3.38 10.08
CA THR A 26 -16.93 2.44 10.65
C THR A 26 -16.65 1.32 9.67
N TYR A 27 -15.39 1.14 9.33
CA TYR A 27 -14.89 0.09 8.45
C TYR A 27 -14.23 -1.02 9.28
N GLU A 28 -14.52 -2.26 8.94
CA GLU A 28 -13.78 -3.42 9.45
C GLU A 28 -12.65 -3.73 8.48
N VAL A 29 -11.41 -3.55 8.95
CA VAL A 29 -10.22 -3.68 8.13
C VAL A 29 -9.56 -5.01 8.40
N GLU A 30 -9.53 -5.85 7.37
CA GLU A 30 -8.83 -7.13 7.39
C GLU A 30 -7.31 -6.94 7.18
N PRO A 31 -6.48 -7.92 7.59
CA PRO A 31 -5.06 -7.91 7.27
C PRO A 31 -4.83 -7.75 5.76
N PRO A 32 -3.91 -6.88 5.34
CA PRO A 32 -3.69 -6.61 3.93
C PRO A 32 -3.19 -7.84 3.18
N THR A 33 -3.81 -8.14 2.06
CA THR A 33 -3.36 -9.20 1.15
C THR A 33 -2.11 -8.77 0.39
N LEU A 34 -1.40 -9.72 -0.20
CA LEU A 34 -0.24 -9.43 -1.06
C LEU A 34 -0.59 -8.48 -2.21
N ALA A 35 -1.76 -8.63 -2.82
CA ALA A 35 -2.25 -7.72 -3.86
C ALA A 35 -2.45 -6.29 -3.32
N THR A 36 -2.95 -6.16 -2.09
CA THR A 36 -3.09 -4.86 -1.41
C THR A 36 -1.72 -4.22 -1.21
N LEU A 37 -0.72 -4.98 -0.75
CA LEU A 37 0.63 -4.48 -0.53
C LEU A 37 1.30 -4.03 -1.83
N ILE A 38 1.16 -4.79 -2.91
CA ILE A 38 1.68 -4.42 -4.23
C ILE A 38 1.05 -3.10 -4.69
N THR A 39 -0.29 -2.99 -4.65
CA THR A 39 -0.97 -1.77 -5.06
C THR A 39 -0.58 -0.56 -4.19
N VAL A 40 -0.45 -0.75 -2.87
CA VAL A 40 0.02 0.30 -1.95
C VAL A 40 1.45 0.71 -2.26
N SER A 41 2.34 -0.25 -2.55
CA SER A 41 3.73 0.02 -2.95
C SER A 41 3.81 0.84 -4.25
N GLU A 42 2.95 0.54 -5.23
CA GLU A 42 2.83 1.33 -6.46
C GLU A 42 2.43 2.77 -6.16
N ILE A 43 1.44 2.99 -5.29
CA ILE A 43 1.00 4.32 -4.88
C ILE A 43 2.13 5.07 -4.15
N VAL A 44 2.82 4.39 -3.22
CA VAL A 44 3.95 4.97 -2.47
C VAL A 44 5.08 5.40 -3.41
N SER A 45 5.39 4.60 -4.43
CA SER A 45 6.45 4.93 -5.39
C SER A 45 6.14 6.16 -6.25
N ALA A 46 4.86 6.51 -6.37
CA ALA A 46 4.40 7.70 -7.08
C ALA A 46 4.32 8.96 -6.19
N LEU A 47 4.54 8.84 -4.88
CA LEU A 47 4.56 9.99 -3.97
C LEU A 47 5.81 10.84 -4.20
N PRO A 48 5.68 12.16 -4.10
CA PRO A 48 6.82 13.05 -4.22
C PRO A 48 7.78 12.90 -3.04
N THR A 49 9.04 13.16 -3.25
CA THR A 49 10.03 13.19 -2.18
C THR A 49 9.72 14.34 -1.21
N PRO A 50 9.70 14.10 0.11
CA PRO A 50 9.51 15.16 1.08
C PRO A 50 10.59 16.23 0.93
N PRO A 51 10.26 17.53 1.08
CA PRO A 51 11.25 18.59 1.07
C PRO A 51 12.19 18.47 2.27
N ASP A 52 13.45 18.86 2.08
CA ASP A 52 14.42 18.93 3.18
C ASP A 52 13.89 19.87 4.27
N LYS A 53 14.01 19.41 5.52
CA LYS A 53 13.48 20.14 6.69
C LYS A 53 14.35 21.36 7.08
N GLU A 54 15.48 21.55 6.41
CA GLU A 54 16.42 22.65 6.67
C GLU A 54 16.24 23.76 5.63
N GLY A 55 15.46 24.78 5.95
CA GLY A 55 15.30 25.94 5.10
C GLY A 55 14.29 26.96 5.64
N ALA A 56 14.44 28.20 5.21
CA ALA A 56 13.77 29.37 5.78
C ALA A 56 12.24 29.41 5.58
N ASP A 57 11.64 28.52 4.78
CA ASP A 57 10.19 28.53 4.51
C ASP A 57 9.58 27.13 4.52
N VAL A 58 9.64 26.51 5.70
CA VAL A 58 9.04 25.18 5.95
C VAL A 58 7.54 25.17 5.65
N ILE A 59 6.84 26.28 5.88
CA ILE A 59 5.38 26.37 5.69
C ILE A 59 5.04 26.31 4.20
N THR A 60 5.68 27.15 3.37
CA THR A 60 5.44 27.18 1.92
C THR A 60 5.84 25.84 1.29
N ALA A 61 6.99 25.28 1.67
CA ALA A 61 7.42 23.97 1.20
C ALA A 61 6.43 22.87 1.58
N SER A 62 5.92 22.89 2.81
CA SER A 62 4.91 21.93 3.27
C SER A 62 3.59 22.06 2.51
N LEU A 63 3.14 23.27 2.22
CA LEU A 63 1.90 23.49 1.45
C LEU A 63 2.06 23.04 -0.02
N ALA A 64 3.19 23.35 -0.63
CA ALA A 64 3.50 22.87 -1.99
C ALA A 64 3.56 21.33 -2.05
N TYR A 65 4.20 20.72 -1.06
CA TYR A 65 4.26 19.27 -0.93
C TYR A 65 2.87 18.66 -0.72
N ALA A 66 2.05 19.24 0.16
CA ALA A 66 0.71 18.76 0.46
C ALA A 66 -0.20 18.70 -0.78
N ALA A 67 -0.06 19.64 -1.73
CA ALA A 67 -0.83 19.63 -2.98
C ALA A 67 -0.57 18.35 -3.81
N SER A 68 0.62 17.77 -3.69
CA SER A 68 1.03 16.54 -4.39
C SER A 68 0.73 15.26 -3.59
N CYS A 69 0.21 15.38 -2.37
CA CYS A 69 -0.06 14.25 -1.48
C CYS A 69 -1.48 13.66 -1.61
N LYS A 70 -2.26 14.06 -2.62
CA LYS A 70 -3.59 13.47 -2.91
C LYS A 70 -3.58 11.94 -2.95
N PRO A 71 -2.54 11.25 -3.48
CA PRO A 71 -2.52 9.79 -3.48
C PRO A 71 -2.53 9.15 -2.09
N LEU A 72 -2.24 9.88 -1.00
CA LEU A 72 -2.33 9.36 0.37
C LEU A 72 -3.75 8.94 0.75
N GLY A 73 -4.77 9.64 0.25
CA GLY A 73 -6.17 9.23 0.43
C GLY A 73 -6.45 7.88 -0.22
N LEU A 74 -6.04 7.71 -1.48
CA LEU A 74 -6.19 6.44 -2.20
C LEU A 74 -5.40 5.31 -1.54
N LEU A 75 -4.19 5.60 -1.03
CA LEU A 75 -3.38 4.64 -0.28
C LEU A 75 -4.12 4.13 0.96
N ALA A 76 -4.62 5.05 1.78
CA ALA A 76 -5.35 4.70 3.00
C ALA A 76 -6.66 3.96 2.67
N ALA A 77 -7.40 4.40 1.65
CA ALA A 77 -8.59 3.72 1.16
C ALA A 77 -8.29 2.30 0.66
N THR A 78 -7.17 2.10 -0.05
CA THR A 78 -6.74 0.78 -0.52
C THR A 78 -6.40 -0.16 0.64
N LEU A 79 -5.79 0.37 1.71
CA LEU A 79 -5.53 -0.40 2.92
C LEU A 79 -6.82 -0.78 3.66
N ILE A 80 -7.81 0.11 3.71
CA ILE A 80 -9.10 -0.12 4.38
C ILE A 80 -9.95 -1.12 3.60
N LEU A 81 -10.08 -0.96 2.29
CA LEU A 81 -10.98 -1.76 1.45
C LEU A 81 -10.34 -3.04 0.91
N GLY A 82 -9.02 -3.11 0.89
CA GLY A 82 -8.26 -4.10 0.12
C GLY A 82 -8.22 -3.76 -1.38
N ALA A 83 -7.17 -4.21 -2.09
CA ALA A 83 -6.93 -3.85 -3.49
C ALA A 83 -8.08 -4.21 -4.44
N ARG A 84 -8.78 -5.33 -4.19
CA ARG A 84 -9.89 -5.77 -5.05
C ARG A 84 -11.05 -4.79 -4.96
N VAL A 85 -11.53 -4.51 -3.76
CA VAL A 85 -12.69 -3.65 -3.53
C VAL A 85 -12.39 -2.19 -3.87
N ALA A 86 -11.15 -1.74 -3.62
CA ALA A 86 -10.71 -0.39 -3.98
C ALA A 86 -10.77 -0.14 -5.50
N LYS A 87 -10.53 -1.16 -6.33
CA LYS A 87 -10.60 -1.08 -7.81
C LYS A 87 -12.01 -1.27 -8.37
N GLU A 88 -12.98 -1.70 -7.56
CA GLU A 88 -14.38 -1.81 -8.00
C GLU A 88 -14.95 -0.42 -8.30
N LYS A 89 -15.81 -0.35 -9.30
CA LYS A 89 -16.53 0.89 -9.61
C LYS A 89 -17.39 1.28 -8.42
N ALA A 90 -17.33 2.55 -8.06
CA ALA A 90 -18.23 3.08 -7.04
C ALA A 90 -19.68 2.99 -7.57
N ASP A 91 -20.61 2.59 -6.69
CA ASP A 91 -22.03 2.58 -7.05
C ASP A 91 -22.45 3.99 -7.44
N VAL A 92 -22.87 4.11 -8.68
CA VAL A 92 -23.28 5.39 -9.23
C VAL A 92 -24.56 5.80 -8.49
N SER A 93 -24.49 6.92 -7.79
CA SER A 93 -25.67 7.54 -7.17
C SER A 93 -26.86 7.54 -8.15
N PRO A 94 -28.11 7.29 -7.69
CA PRO A 94 -29.28 7.32 -8.58
C PRO A 94 -29.38 8.58 -9.42
N PHE A 95 -28.85 9.71 -8.93
CA PHE A 95 -28.74 10.95 -9.69
C PHE A 95 -27.75 10.88 -10.88
N ALA A 96 -26.67 10.16 -10.79
CA ALA A 96 -25.74 9.98 -11.91
C ALA A 96 -26.32 9.03 -12.97
N ARG A 97 -27.18 8.06 -12.57
CA ARG A 97 -27.95 7.23 -13.52
C ARG A 97 -28.93 8.05 -14.35
N ILE A 98 -29.56 9.06 -13.73
CA ILE A 98 -30.49 10.00 -14.41
C ILE A 98 -29.70 10.92 -15.36
N LYS A 99 -28.53 11.46 -14.96
CA LYS A 99 -27.66 12.27 -15.85
C LYS A 99 -27.19 11.49 -17.07
N ARG A 100 -26.87 10.20 -16.92
CA ARG A 100 -26.50 9.32 -18.04
C ARG A 100 -27.65 9.12 -19.02
N TRP A 101 -28.88 9.05 -18.52
CA TRP A 101 -30.08 8.96 -19.38
C TRP A 101 -30.33 10.23 -20.19
N PHE A 102 -29.95 11.41 -19.67
CA PHE A 102 -30.03 12.69 -20.36
C PHE A 102 -28.85 12.99 -21.29
N GLY A 103 -27.94 12.01 -21.55
CA GLY A 103 -26.83 12.17 -22.50
C GLY A 103 -25.77 13.18 -22.07
N MET A 104 -25.74 13.58 -20.82
CA MET A 104 -24.65 14.37 -20.25
C MET A 104 -23.41 13.49 -20.10
N LYS A 105 -22.31 13.87 -20.77
CA LYS A 105 -21.02 13.18 -20.70
C LYS A 105 -20.58 13.04 -19.24
N ASP A 106 -20.35 11.84 -18.89
CA ASP A 106 -19.72 11.17 -17.78
C ASP A 106 -19.18 12.01 -16.63
N ALA A 107 -19.82 11.83 -15.46
CA ALA A 107 -19.02 11.71 -14.25
C ALA A 107 -18.01 10.56 -14.50
N GLU A 108 -16.72 10.85 -14.48
CA GLU A 108 -15.65 9.86 -14.56
C GLU A 108 -16.03 8.65 -13.72
N GLU A 109 -15.92 7.45 -14.31
CA GLU A 109 -16.20 6.21 -13.58
C GLU A 109 -15.18 6.08 -12.46
N ARG A 110 -15.54 6.60 -11.30
CA ARG A 110 -14.67 6.61 -10.11
C ARG A 110 -14.73 5.25 -9.43
N THR A 111 -13.57 4.84 -8.92
CA THR A 111 -13.46 3.63 -8.12
C THR A 111 -13.91 3.89 -6.68
N ARG A 112 -14.25 2.82 -5.96
CA ARG A 112 -14.58 2.91 -4.53
C ARG A 112 -13.39 3.41 -3.71
N GLY A 113 -12.18 3.05 -4.12
CA GLY A 113 -10.94 3.55 -3.51
C GLY A 113 -10.78 5.06 -3.67
N GLU A 114 -11.08 5.62 -4.84
CA GLU A 114 -11.01 7.06 -5.07
C GLU A 114 -12.06 7.82 -4.26
N VAL A 115 -13.29 7.33 -4.20
CA VAL A 115 -14.36 7.96 -3.42
C VAL A 115 -14.02 7.97 -1.92
N LEU A 116 -13.64 6.82 -1.36
CA LEU A 116 -13.22 6.74 0.04
C LEU A 116 -11.93 7.53 0.28
N GLY A 117 -11.01 7.55 -0.68
CA GLY A 117 -9.78 8.33 -0.58
C GLY A 117 -10.04 9.82 -0.43
N GLU A 118 -10.99 10.39 -1.18
CA GLU A 118 -11.41 11.78 -1.00
C GLU A 118 -12.09 12.01 0.34
N GLU A 119 -12.98 11.12 0.77
CA GLU A 119 -13.62 11.19 2.08
C GLU A 119 -12.57 11.21 3.22
N ILE A 120 -11.52 10.39 3.10
CA ILE A 120 -10.41 10.38 4.06
C ILE A 120 -9.68 11.73 4.06
N LEU A 121 -9.37 12.29 2.88
CA LEU A 121 -8.67 13.58 2.78
C LEU A 121 -9.50 14.75 3.32
N GLU A 122 -10.83 14.68 3.23
CA GLU A 122 -11.73 15.72 3.72
C GLU A 122 -11.96 15.64 5.25
N HIS A 123 -11.98 14.42 5.81
CA HIS A 123 -12.42 14.21 7.19
C HIS A 123 -11.31 13.78 8.16
N CYS A 124 -10.15 13.35 7.64
CA CYS A 124 -9.05 12.87 8.47
C CYS A 124 -7.86 13.83 8.46
N THR A 125 -7.28 14.05 9.63
CA THR A 125 -6.00 14.74 9.76
C THR A 125 -4.85 13.86 9.31
N ALA A 126 -3.71 14.45 8.99
CA ALA A 126 -2.49 13.71 8.62
C ALA A 126 -2.08 12.67 9.69
N LYS A 127 -2.29 12.99 10.97
CA LYS A 127 -2.02 12.08 12.08
C LYS A 127 -2.96 10.86 12.09
N GLU A 128 -4.22 11.07 11.78
CA GLU A 128 -5.20 9.98 11.67
C GLU A 128 -4.91 9.08 10.46
N VAL A 129 -4.58 9.67 9.32
CA VAL A 129 -4.15 8.91 8.14
C VAL A 129 -2.90 8.09 8.45
N GLN A 130 -1.90 8.67 9.14
CA GLN A 130 -0.71 7.95 9.59
C GLN A 130 -1.06 6.79 10.52
N ALA A 131 -2.00 6.97 11.45
CA ALA A 131 -2.45 5.91 12.35
C ALA A 131 -3.13 4.78 11.58
N ILE A 132 -4.03 5.11 10.64
CA ILE A 132 -4.70 4.13 9.76
C ILE A 132 -3.66 3.27 9.03
N VAL A 133 -2.70 3.92 8.37
CA VAL A 133 -1.63 3.23 7.62
C VAL A 133 -0.80 2.35 8.54
N ALA A 134 -0.33 2.91 9.66
CA ALA A 134 0.53 2.18 10.60
C ALA A 134 -0.20 0.97 11.24
N ASP A 135 -1.45 1.14 11.64
CA ASP A 135 -2.20 0.08 12.32
C ASP A 135 -2.61 -1.04 11.34
N THR A 136 -2.88 -0.70 10.08
CA THR A 136 -3.16 -1.71 9.05
C THR A 136 -1.88 -2.47 8.68
N LEU A 137 -0.76 -1.76 8.49
CA LEU A 137 0.53 -2.41 8.16
C LEU A 137 1.08 -3.27 9.30
N LYS A 138 0.79 -2.94 10.58
CA LYS A 138 1.15 -3.79 11.73
C LYS A 138 0.48 -5.17 11.71
N GLN A 139 -0.66 -5.30 11.04
CA GLN A 139 -1.35 -6.59 10.89
C GLN A 139 -0.71 -7.47 9.81
N MET A 140 0.23 -6.94 9.06
CA MET A 140 0.94 -7.64 8.01
C MET A 140 1.92 -8.64 8.61
N GLU A 141 1.84 -9.89 8.18
CA GLU A 141 2.84 -10.92 8.51
C GLU A 141 4.12 -10.74 7.68
N ILE A 142 4.89 -9.71 8.01
CA ILE A 142 6.14 -9.37 7.31
C ILE A 142 7.10 -10.56 7.26
N ALA A 143 7.19 -11.32 8.35
CA ALA A 143 8.03 -12.50 8.44
C ALA A 143 7.63 -13.57 7.41
N SER A 144 6.34 -13.85 7.28
CA SER A 144 5.80 -14.81 6.30
C SER A 144 6.05 -14.35 4.86
N PHE A 145 5.92 -13.04 4.59
CA PHE A 145 6.22 -12.46 3.28
C PHE A 145 7.69 -12.66 2.89
N PHE A 146 8.62 -12.32 3.79
CA PHE A 146 10.05 -12.51 3.52
C PHE A 146 10.45 -13.98 3.47
N ALA A 147 9.86 -14.85 4.29
CA ALA A 147 10.09 -16.28 4.22
C ALA A 147 9.68 -16.85 2.86
N LEU A 148 8.50 -16.46 2.33
CA LEU A 148 8.03 -16.86 1.01
C LEU A 148 8.97 -16.40 -0.11
N THR A 149 9.36 -15.12 -0.10
CA THR A 149 10.24 -14.57 -1.14
C THR A 149 11.63 -15.18 -1.08
N THR A 150 12.19 -15.41 0.10
CA THR A 150 13.47 -16.10 0.31
C THR A 150 13.41 -17.54 -0.19
N PHE A 151 12.34 -18.27 0.15
CA PHE A 151 12.11 -19.64 -0.31
C PHE A 151 12.07 -19.69 -1.84
N LEU A 152 11.24 -18.84 -2.48
CA LEU A 152 11.12 -18.80 -3.94
C LEU A 152 12.45 -18.42 -4.60
N HIS A 153 13.23 -17.54 -3.97
CA HIS A 153 14.56 -17.19 -4.45
C HIS A 153 15.54 -18.37 -4.37
N GLY A 154 15.44 -19.18 -3.33
CA GLY A 154 16.25 -20.40 -3.12
C GLY A 154 15.90 -21.54 -4.08
N VAL A 155 14.61 -21.67 -4.45
CA VAL A 155 14.13 -22.73 -5.37
C VAL A 155 14.08 -22.29 -6.83
N ASN A 156 14.66 -21.14 -7.19
CA ASN A 156 14.69 -20.67 -8.57
C ASN A 156 15.64 -21.52 -9.44
N LEU A 157 15.08 -22.57 -10.02
CA LEU A 157 15.77 -23.52 -10.88
C LEU A 157 16.26 -22.92 -12.22
N LEU A 158 15.80 -21.70 -12.54
CA LEU A 158 16.19 -20.98 -13.77
C LEU A 158 17.44 -20.10 -13.58
N ARG A 159 17.98 -20.02 -12.37
CA ARG A 159 19.29 -19.39 -12.19
C ARG A 159 20.35 -20.22 -12.89
N PRO A 160 21.11 -19.64 -13.83
CA PRO A 160 22.23 -20.34 -14.43
C PRO A 160 23.20 -20.71 -13.30
N THR A 161 23.42 -21.99 -13.11
CA THR A 161 24.49 -22.51 -12.26
C THR A 161 25.78 -21.91 -12.78
N LYS A 162 26.49 -21.13 -11.95
CA LYS A 162 27.81 -20.64 -12.30
C LYS A 162 28.70 -21.90 -12.50
N VAL A 163 28.91 -22.27 -13.75
CA VAL A 163 29.91 -23.27 -14.08
C VAL A 163 31.24 -22.62 -13.77
N GLU A 164 31.87 -23.00 -12.69
CA GLU A 164 33.28 -22.67 -12.46
C GLU A 164 34.05 -23.25 -13.67
N SER A 165 34.50 -22.35 -14.54
CA SER A 165 35.45 -22.70 -15.56
C SER A 165 36.74 -23.09 -14.82
N GLU A 166 37.00 -24.39 -14.65
CA GLU A 166 38.31 -24.90 -14.29
C GLU A 166 39.29 -24.37 -15.36
N THR A 167 40.12 -23.42 -14.94
CA THR A 167 41.30 -23.02 -15.72
C THR A 167 42.25 -24.17 -15.66
N THR A 168 42.20 -25.03 -16.68
CA THR A 168 43.28 -25.97 -16.98
C THR A 168 44.53 -25.15 -17.27
N ALA A 169 45.39 -25.06 -16.26
CA ALA A 169 46.75 -24.57 -16.43
C ALA A 169 47.49 -25.54 -17.33
N SER A 170 47.55 -25.20 -18.60
CA SER A 170 48.43 -25.86 -19.56
C SER A 170 49.88 -25.48 -19.22
N GLY A 171 50.59 -26.41 -18.54
CA GLY A 171 52.00 -26.32 -18.36
C GLY A 171 52.73 -26.51 -19.72
N GLN A 172 53.40 -25.47 -20.18
CA GLN A 172 54.44 -25.61 -21.17
C GLN A 172 55.79 -25.57 -20.47
N SER A 173 56.39 -26.73 -20.36
CA SER A 173 57.85 -26.84 -20.16
C SER A 173 58.50 -26.54 -21.51
N SER A 174 59.39 -25.56 -21.53
CA SER A 174 60.39 -25.39 -22.60
C SER A 174 61.74 -25.66 -22.00
N GLU A 175 62.32 -26.76 -22.45
CA GLU A 175 63.78 -26.97 -22.40
C GLU A 175 64.44 -26.04 -23.43
N GLU A 176 65.49 -25.43 -23.07
CA GLU A 176 66.86 -25.21 -23.58
C GLU A 176 67.39 -23.85 -23.14
#